data_a99ac79652faf0ca3b32aa5cd9a01f00
#
_entry.id   a99ac79652faf0ca3b32aa5cd9a01f00
#
_cell.length_a   1.000
_cell.length_b   1.000
_cell.length_c   1.000
_cell.angle_alpha   90.00
_cell.angle_beta   90.00
_cell.angle_gamma   90.00
#
_symmetry.space_group_name_H-M   'P 1'
#
loop_
_entity.id
_entity.type
_entity.pdbx_description
1 polymer ?
#
loop_
_entity_poly.entity_id
_entity_poly.type
_entity_poly.pdbx_seq_one_letter_code
_entity_poly.pdbx_strand_id
1 'polypeptide(L)'
;MIRGTTAQFKFKLPYTKAELLWVTIKFWQVGNPSSNLPITKKLVHCDALDDSTELCVSLTADETMRFSEKYKAKVQLRAQHAENGTVFGTRPQLIPVYPMRDDILDEDPMMPAKNDEGWIILDGESIVGS
;
A
#
# COMPACT_ATOMS: atom_id res chain seq x y z
N MET A 1 -8.24 5.92 -0.78
CA MET A 1 -8.72 4.86 0.15
C MET A 1 -9.96 5.37 0.87
N ILE A 2 -11.02 4.61 0.84
CA ILE A 2 -12.27 4.95 1.51
C ILE A 2 -12.36 4.16 2.82
N ARG A 3 -12.56 4.86 3.94
CA ARG A 3 -12.68 4.21 5.25
C ARG A 3 -13.85 3.22 5.27
N GLY A 4 -13.65 2.08 5.91
CA GLY A 4 -14.68 1.05 6.02
C GLY A 4 -14.83 0.16 4.80
N THR A 5 -13.96 0.30 3.80
CA THR A 5 -13.96 -0.56 2.62
C THR A 5 -12.62 -1.28 2.49
N THR A 6 -12.60 -2.37 1.75
CA THR A 6 -11.35 -3.05 1.41
C THR A 6 -10.56 -2.20 0.42
N ALA A 7 -9.29 -1.95 0.72
CA ALA A 7 -8.39 -1.21 -0.16
C ALA A 7 -7.31 -2.16 -0.69
N GLN A 8 -7.00 -2.07 -1.97
CA GLN A 8 -6.03 -2.92 -2.65
C GLN A 8 -4.91 -2.08 -3.22
N PHE A 9 -3.68 -2.48 -2.94
CA PHE A 9 -2.48 -1.76 -3.35
C PHE A 9 -1.59 -2.66 -4.19
N LYS A 10 -1.00 -2.11 -5.23
CA LYS A 10 -0.12 -2.82 -6.13
C LYS A 10 1.20 -2.07 -6.23
N PHE A 11 2.29 -2.74 -5.86
CA PHE A 11 3.64 -2.20 -5.96
C PHE A 11 4.33 -2.79 -7.17
N LYS A 12 4.91 -1.95 -7.99
CA LYS A 12 5.74 -2.37 -9.12
C LYS A 12 7.19 -2.42 -8.64
N LEU A 13 7.76 -3.61 -8.59
CA LEU A 13 9.09 -3.84 -8.04
C LEU A 13 10.05 -4.28 -9.15
N PRO A 14 11.37 -4.23 -8.90
CA PRO A 14 12.35 -4.75 -9.87
C PRO A 14 12.50 -6.27 -9.84
N TYR A 15 11.87 -6.96 -8.88
CA TYR A 15 12.00 -8.40 -8.69
C TYR A 15 10.64 -9.05 -8.52
N THR A 16 10.56 -10.37 -8.83
CA THR A 16 9.36 -11.15 -8.55
C THR A 16 9.26 -11.47 -7.06
N LYS A 17 8.07 -11.85 -6.60
CA LYS A 17 7.85 -12.25 -5.20
C LYS A 17 8.78 -13.37 -4.78
N ALA A 18 9.02 -14.36 -5.66
CA ALA A 18 9.88 -15.51 -5.35
C ALA A 18 11.35 -15.12 -5.14
N GLU A 19 11.77 -13.97 -5.68
CA GLU A 19 13.13 -13.46 -5.54
C GLU A 19 13.34 -12.65 -4.26
N LEU A 20 12.31 -12.44 -3.47
CA LEU A 20 12.36 -11.61 -2.25
C LEU A 20 12.52 -12.47 -1.02
N LEU A 21 13.49 -12.11 -0.16
CA LEU A 21 13.72 -12.79 1.10
C LEU A 21 12.70 -12.36 2.16
N TRP A 22 12.45 -11.06 2.24
CA TRP A 22 11.42 -10.49 3.11
C TRP A 22 10.87 -9.20 2.52
N VAL A 23 9.65 -8.86 2.92
CA VAL A 23 9.00 -7.60 2.59
C VAL A 23 8.32 -7.07 3.84
N THR A 24 8.43 -5.77 4.07
CA THR A 24 7.69 -5.06 5.11
C THR A 24 7.02 -3.84 4.48
N ILE A 25 5.71 -3.74 4.63
CA ILE A 25 4.93 -2.62 4.14
C ILE A 25 4.25 -1.97 5.34
N LYS A 26 4.49 -0.69 5.55
CA LYS A 26 3.91 0.06 6.66
C LYS A 26 2.96 1.12 6.14
N PHE A 27 1.80 1.19 6.78
CA PHE A 27 0.77 2.21 6.55
C PHE A 27 0.60 3.00 7.83
N TRP A 28 0.72 4.33 7.75
CA TRP A 28 0.62 5.17 8.96
C TRP A 28 0.05 6.54 8.63
N GLN A 29 -0.25 7.31 9.68
CA GLN A 29 -0.66 8.71 9.56
C GLN A 29 0.13 9.56 10.53
N VAL A 30 0.67 10.67 10.07
CA VAL A 30 1.39 11.62 10.91
C VAL A 30 0.38 12.48 11.66
N GLY A 31 0.54 12.58 12.97
CA GLY A 31 -0.31 13.41 13.81
C GLY A 31 -1.59 12.73 14.32
N ASN A 32 -1.94 11.56 13.79
CA ASN A 32 -3.10 10.82 14.26
C ASN A 32 -2.80 10.23 15.67
N PRO A 33 -3.59 10.58 16.69
CA PRO A 33 -3.36 10.07 18.04
C PRO A 33 -3.77 8.61 18.24
N SER A 34 -4.36 7.96 17.23
CA SER A 34 -4.80 6.57 17.34
C SER A 34 -3.62 5.64 17.57
N SER A 35 -3.76 4.75 18.57
CA SER A 35 -2.77 3.70 18.85
C SER A 35 -2.87 2.50 17.90
N ASN A 36 -3.86 2.47 17.01
CA ASN A 36 -4.09 1.35 16.08
C ASN A 36 -3.23 1.43 14.81
N LEU A 37 -2.38 2.43 14.70
CA LEU A 37 -1.41 2.59 13.63
C LEU A 37 0.00 2.56 14.20
N PRO A 38 1.01 2.14 13.43
CA PRO A 38 0.95 1.76 12.02
C PRO A 38 0.38 0.36 11.79
N ILE A 39 -0.08 0.11 10.57
CA ILE A 39 -0.44 -1.23 10.12
C ILE A 39 0.75 -1.77 9.34
N THR A 40 1.22 -2.96 9.69
CA THR A 40 2.37 -3.59 9.03
C THR A 40 1.93 -4.85 8.31
N LYS A 41 2.28 -4.95 7.03
CA LYS A 41 2.08 -6.16 6.23
C LYS A 41 3.45 -6.75 5.88
N LYS A 42 3.52 -8.07 5.85
CA LYS A 42 4.74 -8.83 5.54
C LYS A 42 4.57 -9.57 4.23
N LEU A 43 5.65 -10.20 3.75
CA LEU A 43 5.63 -10.97 2.50
C LEU A 43 4.50 -12.02 2.48
N VAL A 44 4.25 -12.67 3.61
CA VAL A 44 3.20 -13.68 3.74
C VAL A 44 1.79 -13.12 3.49
N HIS A 45 1.60 -11.82 3.67
CA HIS A 45 0.32 -11.14 3.43
C HIS A 45 0.16 -10.62 2.00
N CYS A 46 1.17 -10.81 1.17
CA CYS A 46 1.21 -10.29 -0.18
C CYS A 46 0.93 -11.37 -1.21
N ASP A 47 0.33 -10.98 -2.33
CA ASP A 47 0.06 -11.85 -3.45
C ASP A 47 0.77 -11.33 -4.70
N ALA A 48 1.12 -12.24 -5.60
CA ALA A 48 1.65 -11.92 -6.92
C ALA A 48 1.42 -13.12 -7.82
N LEU A 49 1.21 -12.83 -9.11
CA LEU A 49 1.23 -13.90 -10.11
C LEU A 49 2.67 -14.37 -10.30
N ASP A 50 2.84 -15.63 -10.66
CA ASP A 50 4.16 -16.19 -10.99
C ASP A 50 4.79 -15.35 -12.11
N ASP A 51 6.08 -15.09 -11.98
CA ASP A 51 6.87 -14.27 -12.92
C ASP A 51 6.47 -12.79 -12.99
N SER A 52 5.54 -12.35 -12.15
CA SER A 52 5.17 -10.93 -12.09
C SER A 52 6.04 -10.18 -11.09
N THR A 53 6.45 -8.97 -11.48
CA THR A 53 7.15 -8.04 -10.58
C THR A 53 6.18 -7.14 -9.81
N GLU A 54 4.89 -7.33 -9.98
CA GLU A 54 3.87 -6.60 -9.24
C GLU A 54 3.50 -7.34 -7.97
N LEU A 55 3.68 -6.67 -6.82
CA LEU A 55 3.34 -7.22 -5.51
C LEU A 55 2.06 -6.57 -5.01
N CYS A 56 1.11 -7.39 -4.61
CA CYS A 56 -0.24 -6.94 -4.24
C CYS A 56 -0.48 -7.16 -2.74
N VAL A 57 -1.07 -6.17 -2.08
CA VAL A 57 -1.44 -6.24 -0.67
C VAL A 57 -2.78 -5.55 -0.46
N SER A 58 -3.55 -6.03 0.51
CA SER A 58 -4.87 -5.47 0.80
C SER A 58 -4.96 -5.03 2.25
N LEU A 59 -5.73 -3.98 2.49
CA LEU A 59 -6.21 -3.62 3.82
C LEU A 59 -7.69 -4.00 3.91
N THR A 60 -8.06 -4.64 5.01
CA THR A 60 -9.46 -5.00 5.25
C THR A 60 -10.30 -3.77 5.56
N ALA A 61 -11.62 -3.92 5.54
CA ALA A 61 -12.54 -2.85 5.92
C ALA A 61 -12.26 -2.34 7.35
N ASP A 62 -11.98 -3.26 8.28
CA ASP A 62 -11.64 -2.89 9.66
C ASP A 62 -10.33 -2.12 9.73
N GLU A 63 -9.34 -2.51 8.92
CA GLU A 63 -8.04 -1.84 8.90
C GLU A 63 -8.16 -0.43 8.32
N THR A 64 -8.94 -0.23 7.26
CA THR A 64 -9.13 1.11 6.71
C THR A 64 -9.89 2.04 7.65
N MET A 65 -10.73 1.49 8.53
CA MET A 65 -11.42 2.28 9.56
C MET A 65 -10.47 2.87 10.60
N ARG A 66 -9.26 2.36 10.73
CA ARG A 66 -8.27 2.89 11.67
C ARG A 66 -7.70 4.24 11.24
N PHE A 67 -7.85 4.58 9.96
CA PHE A 67 -7.37 5.86 9.42
C PHE A 67 -8.43 6.94 9.61
N SER A 68 -7.96 8.18 9.79
CA SER A 68 -8.83 9.37 9.85
C SER A 68 -8.69 10.17 8.58
N GLU A 69 -9.80 10.67 8.04
CA GLU A 69 -9.78 11.56 6.89
C GLU A 69 -9.15 12.92 7.18
N LYS A 70 -8.89 13.22 8.47
CA LYS A 70 -8.29 14.48 8.91
C LYS A 70 -6.78 14.53 8.76
N TYR A 71 -6.13 13.37 8.55
CA TYR A 71 -4.69 13.27 8.47
C TYR A 71 -4.26 12.60 7.17
N LYS A 72 -3.07 12.95 6.70
CA LYS A 72 -2.51 12.31 5.50
C LYS A 72 -2.00 10.92 5.86
N ALA A 73 -2.43 9.93 5.09
CA ALA A 73 -1.92 8.57 5.21
C ALA A 73 -0.69 8.40 4.31
N LYS A 74 0.24 7.57 4.76
CA LYS A 74 1.45 7.24 4.02
C LYS A 74 1.66 5.75 3.99
N VAL A 75 2.29 5.26 2.94
CA VAL A 75 2.72 3.88 2.80
C VAL A 75 4.16 3.82 2.35
N GLN A 76 4.91 2.85 2.86
CA GLN A 76 6.28 2.59 2.46
C GLN A 76 6.54 1.09 2.46
N LEU A 77 7.21 0.63 1.41
CA LEU A 77 7.65 -0.75 1.29
C LEU A 77 9.17 -0.82 1.44
N ARG A 78 9.65 -1.83 2.14
CA ARG A 78 11.06 -2.23 2.18
C ARG A 78 11.15 -3.73 1.94
N ALA A 79 12.19 -4.13 1.23
CA ALA A 79 12.37 -5.54 0.85
C ALA A 79 13.85 -5.86 0.67
N GLN A 80 14.17 -7.15 0.68
CA GLN A 80 15.52 -7.63 0.40
C GLN A 80 15.47 -8.72 -0.66
N HIS A 81 16.37 -8.60 -1.64
CA HIS A 81 16.56 -9.62 -2.66
C HIS A 81 17.26 -10.84 -2.04
N ALA A 82 16.71 -12.03 -2.27
CA ALA A 82 17.17 -13.25 -1.60
C ALA A 82 18.58 -13.67 -2.00
N GLU A 83 18.95 -13.52 -3.28
CA GLU A 83 20.23 -14.00 -3.78
C GLU A 83 21.38 -13.03 -3.52
N ASN A 84 21.20 -11.76 -3.86
CA ASN A 84 22.30 -10.79 -3.76
C ASN A 84 22.29 -9.97 -2.47
N GLY A 85 21.28 -10.12 -1.62
CA GLY A 85 21.20 -9.44 -0.34
C GLY A 85 20.91 -7.96 -0.42
N THR A 86 20.63 -7.40 -1.60
CA THR A 86 20.33 -5.98 -1.75
C THR A 86 19.03 -5.63 -1.03
N VAL A 87 19.10 -4.63 -0.14
CA VAL A 87 17.91 -4.07 0.51
C VAL A 87 17.49 -2.85 -0.28
N PHE A 88 16.21 -2.77 -0.62
CA PHE A 88 15.65 -1.66 -1.36
C PHE A 88 14.28 -1.28 -0.79
N GLY A 89 13.77 -0.14 -1.19
CA GLY A 89 12.47 0.30 -0.73
C GLY A 89 11.93 1.45 -1.54
N THR A 90 10.66 1.76 -1.29
CA THR A 90 10.02 2.92 -1.87
C THR A 90 10.18 4.12 -0.94
N ARG A 91 10.04 5.30 -1.49
CA ARG A 91 9.84 6.50 -0.67
C ARG A 91 8.44 6.45 -0.08
N PRO A 92 8.22 7.09 1.10
CA PRO A 92 6.86 7.20 1.62
C PRO A 92 5.96 7.86 0.58
N GLN A 93 4.84 7.23 0.28
CA GLN A 93 3.87 7.72 -0.70
C GLN A 93 2.57 8.09 0.00
N LEU A 94 1.97 9.19 -0.42
CA LEU A 94 0.71 9.67 0.15
C LEU A 94 -0.47 8.86 -0.39
N ILE A 95 -1.39 8.55 0.51
CA ILE A 95 -2.65 7.90 0.17
C ILE A 95 -3.76 8.81 0.67
N PRO A 96 -4.61 9.36 -0.20
CA PRO A 96 -5.79 10.12 0.26
C PRO A 96 -6.73 9.21 1.03
N VAL A 97 -7.30 9.73 2.12
CA VAL A 97 -8.28 9.01 2.95
C VAL A 97 -9.61 9.75 2.88
N TYR A 98 -10.64 9.03 2.47
CA TYR A 98 -11.98 9.57 2.31
C TYR A 98 -12.91 8.98 3.36
N PRO A 99 -13.88 9.78 3.88
CA PRO A 99 -14.85 9.26 4.83
C PRO A 99 -15.78 8.25 4.16
N MET A 100 -16.30 7.31 4.95
CA MET A 100 -17.34 6.43 4.48
C MET A 100 -18.66 7.20 4.47
N ARG A 101 -19.25 7.37 3.28
CA ARG A 101 -20.52 8.06 3.09
C ARG A 101 -21.41 7.26 2.14
N ASP A 102 -22.69 7.26 2.40
CA ASP A 102 -23.66 6.61 1.52
C ASP A 102 -23.88 7.38 0.22
N ASP A 103 -23.52 8.67 0.21
CA ASP A 103 -23.71 9.58 -0.90
C ASP A 103 -22.43 9.83 -1.71
N ILE A 104 -21.39 9.02 -1.51
CA ILE A 104 -20.17 9.11 -2.33
C ILE A 104 -20.51 8.78 -3.77
N LEU A 105 -20.22 9.72 -4.67
CA LEU A 105 -20.36 9.51 -6.10
C LEU A 105 -19.24 8.63 -6.62
N ASP A 106 -19.53 7.84 -7.66
CA ASP A 106 -18.55 6.95 -8.27
C ASP A 106 -17.32 7.68 -8.84
N GLU A 107 -17.48 8.97 -9.09
CA GLU A 107 -16.43 9.81 -9.67
C GLU A 107 -15.98 10.87 -8.68
N ASP A 108 -14.99 10.57 -7.86
CA ASP A 108 -14.30 11.56 -7.07
C ASP A 108 -12.98 11.90 -7.75
N PRO A 109 -12.81 13.11 -8.31
CA PRO A 109 -11.58 13.47 -9.04
C PRO A 109 -10.36 13.54 -8.13
N MET A 110 -10.54 13.50 -6.81
CA MET A 110 -9.46 13.49 -5.84
C MET A 110 -8.94 12.08 -5.55
N MET A 111 -9.63 11.04 -6.01
CA MET A 111 -9.19 9.66 -5.81
C MET A 111 -7.93 9.36 -6.64
N PRO A 112 -7.00 8.56 -6.09
CA PRO A 112 -5.87 8.07 -6.89
C PRO A 112 -6.36 7.28 -8.10
N ALA A 113 -5.56 7.28 -9.16
CA ALA A 113 -5.87 6.47 -10.34
C ALA A 113 -5.96 5.00 -9.96
N LYS A 114 -7.00 4.33 -10.47
CA LYS A 114 -7.21 2.89 -10.30
C LYS A 114 -7.14 2.23 -11.66
N ASN A 115 -6.74 0.97 -11.69
CA ASN A 115 -6.93 0.16 -12.89
C ASN A 115 -8.36 -0.39 -12.93
N ASP A 116 -8.71 -1.13 -13.99
CA ASP A 116 -10.05 -1.68 -14.20
C ASP A 116 -10.47 -2.68 -13.12
N GLU A 117 -9.52 -3.19 -12.33
CA GLU A 117 -9.75 -4.14 -11.25
C GLU A 117 -9.94 -3.48 -9.89
N GLY A 118 -9.88 -2.14 -9.83
CA GLY A 118 -10.03 -1.39 -8.58
C GLY A 118 -8.76 -1.29 -7.74
N TRP A 119 -7.59 -1.62 -8.29
CA TRP A 119 -6.32 -1.51 -7.58
C TRP A 119 -5.85 -0.07 -7.48
N ILE A 120 -5.26 0.27 -6.33
CA ILE A 120 -4.52 1.51 -6.16
C ILE A 120 -3.07 1.21 -6.57
N ILE A 121 -2.63 1.83 -7.67
CA ILE A 121 -1.31 1.58 -8.23
C ILE A 121 -0.33 2.59 -7.65
N LEU A 122 0.76 2.08 -7.10
CA LEU A 122 1.82 2.90 -6.51
C LEU A 122 3.00 2.98 -7.46
N ASP A 123 3.62 4.16 -7.50
CA ASP A 123 4.66 4.48 -8.45
C ASP A 123 5.94 3.69 -8.18
N GLY A 124 6.32 2.81 -9.14
CA GLY A 124 7.55 2.05 -9.06
C GLY A 124 8.82 2.89 -9.25
N GLU A 125 8.70 4.09 -9.83
CA GLU A 125 9.85 4.98 -10.00
C GLU A 125 10.35 5.57 -8.69
N SER A 126 9.55 5.49 -7.63
CA SER A 126 9.96 5.93 -6.31
C SER A 126 10.83 4.91 -5.58
N ILE A 127 11.14 3.76 -6.18
CA ILE A 127 11.97 2.73 -5.57
C ILE A 127 13.41 3.22 -5.49
N VAL A 128 14.01 3.12 -4.29
CA VAL A 128 15.39 3.48 -4.03
C VAL A 128 16.15 2.26 -3.52
N GLY A 129 17.31 2.01 -4.10
CA GLY A 129 18.22 0.95 -3.66
C GLY A 129 19.08 1.40 -2.48
N SER A 130 19.57 0.43 -1.74
CA SER A 130 20.49 0.67 -0.64
C SER A 130 21.72 -0.22 -0.74
#